data_ffeaa3d344ee7f57123fb291f12e7037
#
_entry.id   ffeaa3d344ee7f57123fb291f12e7037
#
_cell.length_a   1.000
_cell.length_b   1.000
_cell.length_c   1.000
_cell.angle_alpha   90.00
_cell.angle_beta   90.00
_cell.angle_gamma   90.00
#
_symmetry.space_group_name_H-M   'P 1'
#
loop_
_entity.id
_entity.type
_entity.pdbx_description
1 polymer ?
#
loop_
_entity_poly.entity_id
_entity_poly.type
_entity_poly.pdbx_seq_one_letter_code
_entity_poly.pdbx_strand_id
1 'polypeptide(L)'
;MSLINRILSICKTYAYMQPILINNAIDLLKYGATGELLCQNIRNEWLYSNVTSRDENVFQFYNTGQKTCNNDILSLKESFTNAKQFCNNQLPFSFADSRSLCQQENLKCLDVEEKKLFSPRNYTRLKYIAFCIPEENQQYFYHWQRQRKIWWRKFSANPGRFSLTEICTDDNGLESTEIRAEFPWGQETIETIHNVNTKMFDNLDLVEQETFLARVGKRKVLPHLVVSETSLEKAFMVFLCDGYAELPYHNDIREVFRFHRKLAPYKIMFAAPLSNAKKADELKQLSVYLGQSLKKSGVSTLISPNLAKKSLESQFVDSDCLGVPYTAVLNETTLENGILGLRSIETTLEEKIHVANLTSHIELLIKNY
;
A
#
# COMPACT_ATOMS: atom_id res chain seq x y z
N MET A 1 5.56 13.42 24.02
CA MET A 1 5.41 12.05 23.47
C MET A 1 6.01 12.08 22.07
N SER A 2 6.83 11.09 21.64
CA SER A 2 7.36 11.09 20.27
C SER A 2 6.23 10.95 19.27
N LEU A 3 6.44 11.41 18.03
CA LEU A 3 5.46 11.30 16.93
C LEU A 3 4.98 9.85 16.75
N ILE A 4 5.91 8.91 16.75
CA ILE A 4 5.60 7.47 16.62
C ILE A 4 4.72 6.98 17.76
N ASN A 5 4.96 7.40 19.00
CA ASN A 5 4.14 6.98 20.14
C ASN A 5 2.68 7.47 20.02
N ARG A 6 2.46 8.65 19.44
CA ARG A 6 1.10 9.16 19.15
C ARG A 6 0.43 8.30 18.06
N ILE A 7 1.14 8.08 16.96
CA ILE A 7 0.65 7.20 15.87
C ILE A 7 0.31 5.80 16.41
N LEU A 8 1.18 5.20 17.23
CA LEU A 8 0.92 3.89 17.84
C LEU A 8 -0.29 3.88 18.76
N SER A 9 -0.52 4.97 19.52
CA SER A 9 -1.70 5.12 20.37
C SER A 9 -2.99 5.12 19.54
N ILE A 10 -3.03 5.89 18.44
CA ILE A 10 -4.16 5.91 17.51
C ILE A 10 -4.33 4.55 16.85
N CYS A 11 -3.23 3.92 16.41
CA CYS A 11 -3.26 2.58 15.80
C CYS A 11 -3.89 1.53 16.71
N LYS A 12 -3.60 1.58 18.02
CA LYS A 12 -4.19 0.69 19.01
C LYS A 12 -5.69 0.96 19.16
N THR A 13 -6.09 2.24 19.27
CA THR A 13 -7.49 2.65 19.50
C THR A 13 -8.38 2.29 18.31
N TYR A 14 -7.90 2.53 17.09
CA TYR A 14 -8.67 2.35 15.86
C TYR A 14 -8.35 1.05 15.10
N ALA A 15 -7.73 0.08 15.78
CA ALA A 15 -7.47 -1.26 15.25
C ALA A 15 -6.66 -1.27 13.93
N TYR A 16 -5.63 -0.42 13.84
CA TYR A 16 -4.69 -0.46 12.72
C TYR A 16 -3.66 -1.56 12.92
N MET A 17 -2.80 -1.45 13.94
CA MET A 17 -1.77 -2.46 14.18
C MET A 17 -1.23 -2.39 15.60
N GLN A 18 -0.60 -3.50 16.00
CA GLN A 18 0.22 -3.60 17.21
C GLN A 18 1.52 -4.35 16.87
N PRO A 19 2.69 -3.81 17.21
CA PRO A 19 3.93 -4.55 17.06
C PRO A 19 4.00 -5.68 18.08
N ILE A 20 4.36 -6.88 17.63
CA ILE A 20 4.62 -8.02 18.48
C ILE A 20 6.14 -8.12 18.68
N LEU A 21 6.58 -8.11 19.93
CA LEU A 21 7.98 -8.15 20.31
C LEU A 21 8.38 -9.57 20.77
N ILE A 22 9.51 -10.05 20.26
CA ILE A 22 10.20 -11.26 20.76
C ILE A 22 11.65 -10.87 21.02
N ASN A 23 12.12 -11.05 22.25
CA ASN A 23 13.48 -10.70 22.66
C ASN A 23 13.83 -9.24 22.34
N ASN A 24 12.94 -8.30 22.63
CA ASN A 24 13.05 -6.87 22.35
C ASN A 24 13.20 -6.48 20.86
N ALA A 25 12.97 -7.40 19.95
CA ALA A 25 12.91 -7.10 18.51
C ALA A 25 11.47 -7.24 18.00
N ILE A 26 11.10 -6.47 17.00
CA ILE A 26 9.79 -6.61 16.37
C ILE A 26 9.78 -7.86 15.51
N ASP A 27 8.97 -8.83 15.92
CA ASP A 27 8.81 -10.08 15.19
C ASP A 27 7.85 -9.90 14.03
N LEU A 28 6.68 -9.34 14.30
CA LEU A 28 5.67 -9.06 13.28
C LEU A 28 4.82 -7.85 13.66
N LEU A 29 4.16 -7.25 12.67
CA LEU A 29 3.10 -6.29 12.88
C LEU A 29 1.77 -7.05 12.87
N LYS A 30 1.09 -7.10 14.02
CA LYS A 30 -0.25 -7.67 14.10
C LYS A 30 -1.26 -6.63 13.67
N TYR A 31 -1.91 -6.84 12.55
CA TYR A 31 -2.94 -5.95 12.02
C TYR A 31 -4.29 -6.18 12.69
N GLY A 32 -5.01 -5.09 12.95
CA GLY A 32 -6.41 -5.12 13.29
C GLY A 32 -7.29 -4.96 12.04
N ALA A 33 -8.60 -4.90 12.20
CA ALA A 33 -9.53 -4.84 11.07
C ALA A 33 -9.29 -3.66 10.12
N THR A 34 -8.95 -2.48 10.66
CA THR A 34 -8.64 -1.28 9.87
C THR A 34 -7.29 -1.42 9.15
N GLY A 35 -6.30 -1.98 9.84
CA GLY A 35 -4.97 -2.21 9.27
C GLY A 35 -4.97 -3.24 8.14
N GLU A 36 -5.71 -4.33 8.29
CA GLU A 36 -5.87 -5.34 7.23
C GLU A 36 -6.45 -4.74 5.95
N LEU A 37 -7.45 -3.87 6.06
CA LEU A 37 -8.02 -3.17 4.90
C LEU A 37 -7.00 -2.24 4.25
N LEU A 38 -6.18 -1.52 5.04
CA LEU A 38 -5.11 -0.69 4.51
C LEU A 38 -4.05 -1.53 3.79
N CYS A 39 -3.60 -2.64 4.40
CA CYS A 39 -2.67 -3.59 3.79
C CYS A 39 -3.20 -4.16 2.48
N GLN A 40 -4.48 -4.56 2.47
CA GLN A 40 -5.12 -5.09 1.27
C GLN A 40 -5.17 -4.04 0.15
N ASN A 41 -5.52 -2.79 0.47
CA ASN A 41 -5.55 -1.70 -0.51
C ASN A 41 -4.15 -1.40 -1.06
N ILE A 42 -3.11 -1.34 -0.21
CA ILE A 42 -1.72 -1.16 -0.64
C ILE A 42 -1.29 -2.29 -1.57
N ARG A 43 -1.57 -3.54 -1.20
CA ARG A 43 -1.25 -4.71 -2.03
C ARG A 43 -1.96 -4.67 -3.38
N ASN A 44 -3.24 -4.32 -3.39
CA ASN A 44 -4.03 -4.21 -4.62
C ASN A 44 -3.50 -3.12 -5.55
N GLU A 45 -3.14 -1.94 -5.04
CA GLU A 45 -2.57 -0.86 -5.84
C GLU A 45 -1.14 -1.20 -6.31
N TRP A 46 -0.38 -1.96 -5.52
CA TRP A 46 0.92 -2.47 -5.95
C TRP A 46 0.78 -3.48 -7.08
N LEU A 47 -0.14 -4.45 -6.96
CA LEU A 47 -0.44 -5.44 -8.01
C LEU A 47 -1.00 -4.76 -9.26
N TYR A 48 -1.92 -3.82 -9.10
CA TYR A 48 -2.46 -3.06 -10.23
C TYR A 48 -1.36 -2.36 -11.03
N SER A 49 -0.46 -1.66 -10.33
CA SER A 49 0.64 -0.92 -10.96
C SER A 49 1.70 -1.81 -11.60
N ASN A 50 1.98 -2.99 -11.03
CA ASN A 50 3.08 -3.84 -11.47
C ASN A 50 2.65 -5.04 -12.32
N VAL A 51 1.36 -5.36 -12.35
CA VAL A 51 0.82 -6.49 -13.12
C VAL A 51 -0.25 -6.02 -14.12
N THR A 52 -1.33 -5.40 -13.60
CA THR A 52 -2.54 -5.19 -14.41
C THR A 52 -2.39 -4.05 -15.42
N SER A 53 -1.68 -2.98 -15.05
CA SER A 53 -1.54 -1.77 -15.90
C SER A 53 -0.28 -1.77 -16.75
N ARG A 54 0.38 -2.93 -16.92
CA ARG A 54 1.60 -3.07 -17.71
C ARG A 54 1.29 -3.42 -19.16
N ASP A 55 2.10 -2.88 -20.07
CA ASP A 55 2.05 -3.22 -21.48
C ASP A 55 2.69 -4.59 -21.76
N GLU A 56 3.70 -4.97 -20.97
CA GLU A 56 4.36 -6.27 -21.01
C GLU A 56 3.59 -7.34 -20.22
N ASN A 57 3.79 -8.60 -20.56
CA ASN A 57 3.24 -9.71 -19.79
C ASN A 57 3.94 -9.84 -18.43
N VAL A 58 3.16 -9.79 -17.36
CA VAL A 58 3.65 -9.99 -15.99
C VAL A 58 2.97 -11.22 -15.38
N PHE A 59 3.78 -12.18 -14.94
CA PHE A 59 3.33 -13.42 -14.34
C PHE A 59 3.56 -13.43 -12.84
N GLN A 60 2.86 -14.32 -12.13
CA GLN A 60 3.13 -14.58 -10.72
C GLN A 60 4.07 -15.80 -10.60
N PHE A 61 4.93 -15.80 -9.57
CA PHE A 61 5.76 -16.96 -9.28
C PHE A 61 4.94 -18.17 -8.84
N TYR A 62 5.41 -19.36 -9.18
CA TYR A 62 4.88 -20.59 -8.59
C TYR A 62 5.06 -20.58 -7.08
N ASN A 63 3.98 -20.81 -6.35
CA ASN A 63 4.01 -20.92 -4.90
C ASN A 63 4.42 -22.35 -4.52
N THR A 64 5.69 -22.54 -4.17
CA THR A 64 6.20 -23.85 -3.72
C THR A 64 5.81 -24.21 -2.28
N GLY A 65 5.05 -23.36 -1.58
CA GLY A 65 4.66 -23.56 -0.18
C GLY A 65 5.79 -23.41 0.84
N GLN A 66 7.03 -23.20 0.40
CA GLN A 66 8.18 -23.05 1.29
C GLN A 66 8.41 -21.60 1.67
N LYS A 67 8.58 -21.35 2.98
CA LYS A 67 8.79 -20.00 3.56
C LYS A 67 10.26 -19.58 3.64
N THR A 68 11.20 -20.33 3.05
CA THR A 68 12.64 -20.08 3.18
C THR A 68 13.21 -19.44 1.92
N CYS A 69 14.12 -18.49 2.10
CA CYS A 69 14.76 -17.70 1.01
C CYS A 69 15.65 -18.55 0.08
N ASN A 70 16.05 -19.76 0.49
CA ASN A 70 17.07 -20.52 -0.23
C ASN A 70 16.62 -21.20 -1.54
N ASN A 71 15.34 -21.16 -1.89
CA ASN A 71 14.79 -21.83 -3.09
C ASN A 71 14.31 -20.88 -4.18
N ASP A 72 14.72 -19.60 -4.14
CA ASP A 72 14.27 -18.60 -5.12
C ASP A 72 14.71 -18.96 -6.55
N ILE A 73 15.89 -19.60 -6.76
CA ILE A 73 16.40 -19.96 -8.08
C ILE A 73 15.60 -21.11 -8.71
N LEU A 74 15.27 -22.16 -7.94
CA LEU A 74 14.49 -23.29 -8.46
C LEU A 74 13.07 -22.86 -8.85
N SER A 75 12.39 -22.10 -7.97
CA SER A 75 11.06 -21.58 -8.28
C SER A 75 11.08 -20.59 -9.44
N LEU A 76 12.17 -19.82 -9.59
CA LEU A 76 12.38 -18.93 -10.72
C LEU A 76 12.55 -19.70 -12.03
N LYS A 77 13.34 -20.80 -12.03
CA LYS A 77 13.59 -21.64 -13.20
C LYS A 77 12.29 -22.25 -13.74
N GLU A 78 11.47 -22.83 -12.87
CA GLU A 78 10.17 -23.37 -13.25
C GLU A 78 9.23 -22.29 -13.76
N SER A 79 9.11 -21.19 -13.04
CA SER A 79 8.27 -20.05 -13.43
C SER A 79 8.69 -19.47 -14.76
N PHE A 80 10.01 -19.26 -14.96
CA PHE A 80 10.59 -18.75 -16.21
C PHE A 80 10.30 -19.66 -17.40
N THR A 81 10.47 -20.97 -17.23
CA THR A 81 10.25 -21.94 -18.30
C THR A 81 8.79 -21.89 -18.79
N ASN A 82 7.83 -21.80 -17.84
CA ASN A 82 6.42 -21.72 -18.19
C ASN A 82 6.05 -20.37 -18.81
N ALA A 83 6.47 -19.26 -18.23
CA ALA A 83 6.19 -17.92 -18.76
C ALA A 83 6.77 -17.74 -20.18
N LYS A 84 8.00 -18.25 -20.39
CA LYS A 84 8.66 -18.24 -21.71
C LYS A 84 7.82 -18.94 -22.77
N GLN A 85 7.14 -20.06 -22.44
CA GLN A 85 6.25 -20.75 -23.38
C GLN A 85 5.05 -19.89 -23.76
N PHE A 86 4.41 -19.23 -22.80
CA PHE A 86 3.29 -18.30 -23.04
C PHE A 86 3.69 -17.11 -23.92
N CYS A 87 4.93 -16.66 -23.81
CA CYS A 87 5.47 -15.57 -24.61
C CYS A 87 6.12 -16.03 -25.94
N ASN A 88 5.87 -17.26 -26.42
CA ASN A 88 6.52 -17.81 -27.61
C ASN A 88 8.05 -17.72 -27.57
N ASN A 89 8.63 -17.85 -26.39
CA ASN A 89 10.04 -17.66 -26.06
C ASN A 89 10.58 -16.24 -26.32
N GLN A 90 9.75 -15.24 -26.51
CA GLN A 90 10.18 -13.86 -26.75
C GLN A 90 10.32 -13.06 -25.45
N LEU A 91 11.31 -12.16 -25.41
CA LEU A 91 11.45 -11.09 -24.43
C LEU A 91 10.76 -9.82 -24.93
N PRO A 92 10.38 -8.87 -24.06
CA PRO A 92 10.45 -8.93 -22.58
C PRO A 92 9.24 -9.60 -21.92
N PHE A 93 9.39 -10.04 -20.69
CA PHE A 93 8.30 -10.38 -19.77
C PHE A 93 8.78 -10.26 -18.32
N SER A 94 7.89 -10.26 -17.37
CA SER A 94 8.21 -9.96 -15.97
C SER A 94 7.50 -10.88 -14.99
N PHE A 95 7.97 -10.88 -13.74
CA PHE A 95 7.32 -11.55 -12.62
C PHE A 95 7.04 -10.57 -11.49
N ALA A 96 5.89 -10.73 -10.84
CA ALA A 96 5.56 -10.07 -9.58
C ALA A 96 5.31 -11.12 -8.49
N ASP A 97 5.91 -10.92 -7.31
CA ASP A 97 5.80 -11.82 -6.17
C ASP A 97 5.31 -11.07 -4.93
N SER A 98 4.34 -11.67 -4.23
CA SER A 98 3.87 -11.18 -2.93
C SER A 98 3.85 -12.37 -1.98
N ARG A 99 4.95 -12.58 -1.24
CA ARG A 99 5.19 -13.79 -0.45
C ARG A 99 5.59 -13.45 0.99
N SER A 100 5.01 -14.17 1.96
CA SER A 100 5.41 -14.05 3.37
C SER A 100 6.73 -14.74 3.60
N LEU A 101 7.66 -14.04 4.21
CA LEU A 101 9.01 -14.49 4.56
C LEU A 101 9.28 -14.30 6.05
N CYS A 102 10.23 -15.09 6.56
CA CYS A 102 10.77 -14.93 7.89
C CYS A 102 12.28 -14.77 7.80
N GLN A 103 12.81 -13.66 8.30
CA GLN A 103 14.25 -13.45 8.44
C GLN A 103 14.79 -14.30 9.58
N GLN A 104 15.71 -15.23 9.28
CA GLN A 104 16.34 -16.12 10.27
C GLN A 104 17.57 -15.51 10.94
N GLU A 105 17.93 -14.27 10.65
CA GLU A 105 19.16 -13.68 11.21
C GLU A 105 19.05 -13.45 12.72
N ASN A 106 20.14 -13.85 13.42
CA ASN A 106 20.41 -13.57 14.82
C ASN A 106 20.59 -12.04 15.02
N LEU A 107 19.49 -11.29 15.06
CA LEU A 107 19.51 -9.89 15.46
C LEU A 107 19.88 -9.84 16.94
N LYS A 108 21.12 -9.42 17.24
CA LYS A 108 21.54 -9.03 18.59
C LYS A 108 20.53 -8.03 19.13
N CYS A 109 20.05 -8.28 20.35
CA CYS A 109 19.15 -7.40 21.10
C CYS A 109 19.60 -5.94 20.99
N LEU A 110 18.77 -5.11 20.42
CA LEU A 110 18.91 -3.68 20.42
C LEU A 110 17.55 -3.09 20.81
N ASP A 111 17.56 -2.01 21.55
CA ASP A 111 16.37 -1.30 22.02
C ASP A 111 15.36 -1.03 20.90
N VAL A 112 14.08 -0.88 21.28
CA VAL A 112 12.98 -0.57 20.34
C VAL A 112 13.22 0.81 19.73
N GLU A 113 14.10 0.86 18.74
CA GLU A 113 14.33 2.05 17.94
C GLU A 113 13.23 2.19 16.88
N GLU A 114 12.86 3.41 16.59
CA GLU A 114 11.81 3.78 15.64
C GLU A 114 11.99 3.10 14.25
N LYS A 115 13.24 2.90 13.82
CA LYS A 115 13.60 2.24 12.54
C LYS A 115 13.17 0.78 12.42
N LYS A 116 13.00 0.06 13.54
CA LYS A 116 12.63 -1.37 13.52
C LYS A 116 11.18 -1.62 13.17
N LEU A 117 10.30 -0.62 13.34
CA LEU A 117 8.90 -0.70 12.89
C LEU A 117 8.77 -0.91 11.38
N PHE A 118 9.75 -0.46 10.61
CA PHE A 118 9.78 -0.58 9.16
C PHE A 118 10.35 -1.92 8.66
N SER A 119 10.96 -2.72 9.54
CA SER A 119 11.64 -3.96 9.16
C SER A 119 11.40 -5.06 10.19
N PRO A 120 10.16 -5.56 10.35
CA PRO A 120 9.86 -6.70 11.22
C PRO A 120 10.53 -7.98 10.66
N ARG A 121 10.75 -8.98 11.52
CA ARG A 121 11.33 -10.28 11.12
C ARG A 121 10.43 -11.06 10.17
N ASN A 122 9.14 -11.10 10.50
CA ASN A 122 8.13 -11.72 9.65
C ASN A 122 7.47 -10.63 8.81
N TYR A 123 7.63 -10.72 7.49
CA TYR A 123 7.16 -9.71 6.56
C TYR A 123 6.68 -10.32 5.24
N THR A 124 5.89 -9.56 4.51
CA THR A 124 5.44 -9.92 3.17
C THR A 124 6.29 -9.18 2.14
N ARG A 125 7.18 -9.92 1.47
CA ARG A 125 7.99 -9.38 0.38
C ARG A 125 7.12 -9.05 -0.82
N LEU A 126 7.33 -7.86 -1.38
CA LEU A 126 6.78 -7.42 -2.65
C LEU A 126 7.96 -7.27 -3.62
N LYS A 127 8.12 -8.24 -4.53
CA LYS A 127 9.25 -8.33 -5.45
C LYS A 127 8.77 -8.31 -6.89
N TYR A 128 9.46 -7.54 -7.72
CA TYR A 128 9.26 -7.51 -9.16
C TYR A 128 10.56 -7.83 -9.86
N ILE A 129 10.52 -8.70 -10.88
CA ILE A 129 11.66 -9.08 -11.70
C ILE A 129 11.29 -8.92 -13.16
N ALA A 130 11.98 -8.01 -13.86
CA ALA A 130 11.88 -7.88 -15.30
C ALA A 130 12.98 -8.67 -15.99
N PHE A 131 12.62 -9.44 -17.01
CA PHE A 131 13.52 -10.08 -17.96
C PHE A 131 13.54 -9.24 -19.22
N CYS A 132 14.58 -8.44 -19.33
CA CYS A 132 14.74 -7.42 -20.35
C CYS A 132 15.54 -7.91 -21.56
N ILE A 133 15.31 -7.27 -22.71
CA ILE A 133 16.19 -7.36 -23.86
C ILE A 133 17.55 -6.75 -23.46
N PRO A 134 18.68 -7.44 -23.68
CA PRO A 134 19.99 -6.96 -23.21
C PRO A 134 20.33 -5.52 -23.60
N GLU A 135 20.03 -5.15 -24.84
CA GLU A 135 20.33 -3.83 -25.39
C GLU A 135 19.45 -2.71 -24.80
N GLU A 136 18.27 -3.04 -24.27
CA GLU A 136 17.29 -2.11 -23.72
C GLU A 136 17.31 -2.05 -22.19
N ASN A 137 18.08 -2.93 -21.55
CA ASN A 137 18.07 -3.14 -20.10
C ASN A 137 18.37 -1.85 -19.31
N GLN A 138 19.37 -1.08 -19.71
CA GLN A 138 19.76 0.15 -19.03
C GLN A 138 18.63 1.21 -19.09
N GLN A 139 18.01 1.33 -20.25
CA GLN A 139 16.86 2.25 -20.42
C GLN A 139 15.67 1.80 -19.57
N TYR A 140 15.42 0.49 -19.53
CA TYR A 140 14.38 -0.09 -18.67
C TYR A 140 14.64 0.20 -17.19
N PHE A 141 15.89 0.01 -16.71
CA PHE A 141 16.28 0.30 -15.33
C PHE A 141 16.02 1.76 -14.95
N TYR A 142 16.40 2.74 -15.80
CA TYR A 142 16.09 4.15 -15.55
C TYR A 142 14.60 4.47 -15.59
N HIS A 143 13.87 3.85 -16.52
CA HIS A 143 12.42 4.02 -16.60
C HIS A 143 11.74 3.47 -15.35
N TRP A 144 12.14 2.26 -14.91
CA TRP A 144 11.58 1.59 -13.74
C TRP A 144 11.75 2.41 -12.46
N GLN A 145 12.93 2.95 -12.20
CA GLN A 145 13.20 3.84 -11.07
C GLN A 145 12.20 5.01 -10.99
N ARG A 146 11.96 5.66 -12.13
CA ARG A 146 11.02 6.78 -12.23
C ARG A 146 9.59 6.33 -11.94
N GLN A 147 9.16 5.21 -12.52
CA GLN A 147 7.83 4.63 -12.31
C GLN A 147 7.60 4.28 -10.83
N ARG A 148 8.57 3.67 -10.18
CA ARG A 148 8.45 3.31 -8.77
C ARG A 148 8.41 4.55 -7.88
N LYS A 149 9.25 5.54 -8.12
CA LYS A 149 9.17 6.83 -7.41
C LYS A 149 7.81 7.52 -7.60
N ILE A 150 7.28 7.52 -8.81
CA ILE A 150 5.94 8.09 -9.10
C ILE A 150 4.88 7.34 -8.31
N TRP A 151 4.94 6.00 -8.23
CA TRP A 151 3.98 5.20 -7.46
C TRP A 151 3.96 5.60 -5.98
N TRP A 152 5.12 5.69 -5.33
CA TRP A 152 5.21 6.13 -3.93
C TRP A 152 4.63 7.53 -3.72
N ARG A 153 4.99 8.46 -4.60
CA ARG A 153 4.54 9.85 -4.52
C ARG A 153 3.05 10.01 -4.79
N LYS A 154 2.49 9.20 -5.66
CA LYS A 154 1.05 9.21 -6.01
C LYS A 154 0.16 8.96 -4.81
N PHE A 155 0.56 8.03 -3.94
CA PHE A 155 -0.24 7.62 -2.79
C PHE A 155 0.11 8.35 -1.49
N SER A 156 1.08 9.24 -1.54
CA SER A 156 1.58 9.99 -0.39
C SER A 156 0.75 11.26 -0.12
N ALA A 157 0.56 11.57 1.17
CA ALA A 157 0.06 12.86 1.61
C ALA A 157 1.11 13.98 1.43
N ASN A 158 2.42 13.63 1.45
CA ASN A 158 3.55 14.55 1.33
C ASN A 158 4.54 14.07 0.25
N PRO A 159 4.22 14.21 -1.05
CA PRO A 159 5.02 13.66 -2.15
C PRO A 159 6.49 14.12 -2.18
N GLY A 160 6.80 15.30 -1.60
CA GLY A 160 8.16 15.84 -1.49
C GLY A 160 9.09 15.01 -0.60
N ARG A 161 8.54 14.18 0.29
CA ARG A 161 9.27 13.31 1.21
C ARG A 161 10.08 12.22 0.49
N PHE A 162 9.68 11.84 -0.73
CA PHE A 162 10.23 10.70 -1.44
C PHE A 162 11.30 11.12 -2.44
N SER A 163 12.49 10.58 -2.27
CA SER A 163 13.66 10.81 -3.11
C SER A 163 14.19 9.51 -3.72
N LEU A 164 14.95 9.64 -4.79
CA LEU A 164 15.72 8.57 -5.40
C LEU A 164 17.19 8.85 -5.11
N THR A 165 17.96 7.84 -4.68
CA THR A 165 19.40 7.99 -4.50
C THR A 165 20.13 7.99 -5.84
N GLU A 166 21.37 8.43 -5.84
CA GLU A 166 22.29 8.18 -6.94
C GLU A 166 22.50 6.67 -7.12
N ILE A 167 22.84 6.28 -8.33
CA ILE A 167 23.15 4.87 -8.64
C ILE A 167 24.50 4.54 -8.01
N CYS A 168 24.48 3.51 -7.16
CA CYS A 168 25.69 2.93 -6.57
C CYS A 168 26.04 1.67 -7.32
N THR A 169 27.32 1.50 -7.63
CA THR A 169 27.86 0.26 -8.21
C THR A 169 28.70 -0.44 -7.13
N ASP A 170 28.38 -1.69 -6.85
CA ASP A 170 29.15 -2.51 -5.90
C ASP A 170 30.46 -3.03 -6.51
N ASP A 171 31.31 -3.67 -5.68
CA ASP A 171 32.60 -4.24 -6.10
C ASP A 171 32.45 -5.30 -7.21
N ASN A 172 31.29 -5.89 -7.34
CA ASN A 172 30.95 -6.85 -8.39
C ASN A 172 30.38 -6.15 -9.64
N GLY A 173 30.29 -4.82 -9.67
CA GLY A 173 29.71 -4.03 -10.75
C GLY A 173 28.18 -4.18 -10.85
N LEU A 174 27.48 -4.52 -9.78
CA LEU A 174 26.03 -4.49 -9.68
C LEU A 174 25.56 -3.06 -9.42
N GLU A 175 24.77 -2.51 -10.31
CA GLU A 175 24.18 -1.19 -10.12
C GLU A 175 22.91 -1.29 -9.27
N SER A 176 22.78 -0.38 -8.31
CA SER A 176 21.59 -0.29 -7.48
C SER A 176 21.21 1.15 -7.19
N THR A 177 19.95 1.39 -6.92
CA THR A 177 19.41 2.65 -6.43
C THR A 177 18.32 2.37 -5.41
N GLU A 178 18.12 3.32 -4.52
CA GLU A 178 17.11 3.21 -3.46
C GLU A 178 16.09 4.34 -3.58
N ILE A 179 14.84 4.01 -3.29
CA ILE A 179 13.84 5.01 -3.00
C ILE A 179 13.82 5.20 -1.49
N ARG A 180 14.01 6.44 -1.05
CA ARG A 180 14.05 6.82 0.36
C ARG A 180 12.92 7.77 0.70
N ALA A 181 12.39 7.61 1.91
CA ALA A 181 11.42 8.52 2.50
C ALA A 181 12.03 9.24 3.70
N GLU A 182 11.83 10.55 3.79
CA GLU A 182 12.33 11.38 4.88
C GLU A 182 11.28 11.54 5.98
N PHE A 183 11.64 11.20 7.20
CA PHE A 183 10.81 11.33 8.39
C PHE A 183 11.54 12.16 9.47
N PRO A 184 10.87 12.66 10.52
CA PRO A 184 11.51 13.44 11.56
C PRO A 184 12.69 12.75 12.28
N TRP A 185 12.74 11.42 12.27
CA TRP A 185 13.83 10.59 12.84
C TRP A 185 14.91 10.21 11.83
N GLY A 186 14.82 10.66 10.59
CA GLY A 186 15.80 10.40 9.53
C GLY A 186 15.22 9.80 8.27
N GLN A 187 16.10 9.36 7.40
CA GLN A 187 15.74 8.73 6.12
C GLN A 187 15.56 7.22 6.27
N GLU A 188 14.51 6.69 5.65
CA GLU A 188 14.20 5.27 5.56
C GLU A 188 14.28 4.79 4.11
N THR A 189 15.06 3.73 3.85
CA THR A 189 15.05 3.04 2.56
C THR A 189 13.78 2.21 2.45
N ILE A 190 12.93 2.56 1.50
CA ILE A 190 11.59 1.98 1.34
C ILE A 190 11.50 0.97 0.20
N GLU A 191 12.29 1.12 -0.84
CA GLU A 191 12.39 0.18 -1.96
C GLU A 191 13.79 0.20 -2.52
N THR A 192 14.33 -0.96 -2.89
CA THR A 192 15.62 -1.10 -3.55
C THR A 192 15.42 -1.64 -4.96
N ILE A 193 16.13 -1.06 -5.93
CA ILE A 193 16.05 -1.44 -7.34
C ILE A 193 17.48 -1.78 -7.81
N HIS A 194 17.65 -3.00 -8.32
CA HIS A 194 18.94 -3.52 -8.78
C HIS A 194 18.90 -3.76 -10.29
N ASN A 195 19.94 -3.33 -10.98
CA ASN A 195 20.25 -3.73 -12.34
C ASN A 195 21.20 -4.93 -12.28
N VAL A 196 20.63 -6.13 -12.24
CA VAL A 196 21.37 -7.37 -12.01
C VAL A 196 22.08 -7.84 -13.27
N ASN A 197 21.66 -7.37 -14.45
CA ASN A 197 22.15 -7.85 -15.74
C ASN A 197 22.05 -9.38 -15.82
N THR A 198 23.16 -10.07 -16.17
CA THR A 198 23.26 -11.54 -16.22
C THR A 198 23.82 -12.16 -14.96
N LYS A 199 24.22 -11.38 -13.96
CA LYS A 199 24.96 -11.86 -12.77
C LYS A 199 24.23 -12.92 -11.95
N MET A 200 22.90 -12.93 -11.99
CA MET A 200 22.12 -13.98 -11.35
C MET A 200 22.42 -15.37 -11.90
N PHE A 201 22.91 -15.45 -13.12
CA PHE A 201 23.20 -16.69 -13.84
C PHE A 201 24.67 -17.15 -13.72
N ASP A 202 25.56 -16.29 -13.21
CA ASP A 202 27.03 -16.56 -13.17
C ASP A 202 27.38 -17.80 -12.33
N ASN A 203 26.59 -18.12 -11.32
CA ASN A 203 26.77 -19.27 -10.44
C ASN A 203 26.08 -20.55 -10.95
N LEU A 204 25.39 -20.49 -12.08
CA LEU A 204 24.72 -21.63 -12.70
C LEU A 204 25.65 -22.34 -13.67
N ASP A 205 25.52 -23.66 -13.80
CA ASP A 205 26.19 -24.40 -14.85
C ASP A 205 25.62 -24.06 -16.24
N LEU A 206 26.33 -24.46 -17.30
CA LEU A 206 25.94 -24.16 -18.68
C LEU A 206 24.57 -24.72 -19.05
N VAL A 207 24.22 -25.90 -18.54
CA VAL A 207 22.93 -26.54 -18.80
C VAL A 207 21.80 -25.77 -18.12
N GLU A 208 22.03 -25.28 -16.91
CA GLU A 208 21.08 -24.45 -16.19
C GLU A 208 20.90 -23.07 -16.85
N GLN A 209 22.00 -22.46 -17.31
CA GLN A 209 21.96 -21.18 -18.05
C GLN A 209 21.16 -21.32 -19.37
N GLU A 210 21.29 -22.46 -20.09
CA GLU A 210 20.51 -22.72 -21.30
C GLU A 210 18.99 -22.70 -21.05
N THR A 211 18.54 -23.05 -19.86
CA THR A 211 17.14 -23.00 -19.47
C THR A 211 16.60 -21.55 -19.51
N PHE A 212 17.44 -20.59 -19.15
CA PHE A 212 17.08 -19.16 -19.14
C PHE A 212 17.25 -18.46 -20.49
N LEU A 213 17.71 -19.15 -21.54
CA LEU A 213 17.76 -18.55 -22.86
C LEU A 213 16.36 -18.27 -23.38
N ALA A 214 16.14 -17.05 -23.85
CA ALA A 214 14.94 -16.59 -24.52
C ALA A 214 15.30 -16.03 -25.91
N ARG A 215 14.37 -15.42 -26.62
CA ARG A 215 14.58 -14.91 -27.97
C ARG A 215 14.31 -13.40 -28.05
N VAL A 216 15.09 -12.76 -28.90
CA VAL A 216 14.81 -11.44 -29.44
C VAL A 216 14.74 -11.59 -30.95
N GLY A 217 13.53 -11.65 -31.49
CA GLY A 217 13.31 -12.08 -32.86
C GLY A 217 13.76 -13.51 -33.10
N LYS A 218 14.79 -13.70 -33.95
CA LYS A 218 15.37 -15.02 -34.26
C LYS A 218 16.58 -15.38 -33.39
N ARG A 219 17.15 -14.42 -32.68
CA ARG A 219 18.38 -14.57 -31.89
C ARG A 219 18.06 -15.12 -30.49
N LYS A 220 18.80 -16.14 -30.04
CA LYS A 220 18.77 -16.61 -28.65
C LYS A 220 19.69 -15.72 -27.81
N VAL A 221 19.19 -15.24 -26.68
CA VAL A 221 19.93 -14.39 -25.75
C VAL A 221 19.65 -14.81 -24.30
N LEU A 222 20.61 -14.58 -23.43
CA LEU A 222 20.42 -14.60 -21.99
C LEU A 222 19.80 -13.25 -21.59
N PRO A 223 18.64 -13.21 -20.90
CA PRO A 223 18.02 -11.95 -20.54
C PRO A 223 18.84 -11.18 -19.51
N HIS A 224 18.77 -9.86 -19.54
CA HIS A 224 19.21 -9.02 -18.45
C HIS A 224 18.09 -8.79 -17.46
N LEU A 225 18.41 -8.69 -16.17
CA LEU A 225 17.41 -8.60 -15.11
C LEU A 225 17.45 -7.24 -14.41
N VAL A 226 16.26 -6.69 -14.22
CA VAL A 226 16.01 -5.59 -13.28
C VAL A 226 15.13 -6.11 -12.16
N VAL A 227 15.56 -5.95 -10.91
CA VAL A 227 14.88 -6.44 -9.71
C VAL A 227 14.51 -5.27 -8.82
N SER A 228 13.26 -5.19 -8.40
CA SER A 228 12.76 -4.21 -7.45
C SER A 228 12.13 -4.93 -6.26
N GLU A 229 12.48 -4.51 -5.04
CA GLU A 229 12.04 -5.17 -3.82
C GLU A 229 11.67 -4.18 -2.71
N THR A 230 10.53 -4.44 -2.09
CA THR A 230 10.04 -3.77 -0.88
C THR A 230 9.27 -4.77 -0.01
N SER A 231 8.71 -4.34 1.12
CA SER A 231 7.77 -5.15 1.90
C SER A 231 6.44 -4.43 2.11
N LEU A 232 5.38 -5.22 2.28
CA LEU A 232 4.04 -4.70 2.56
C LEU A 232 4.01 -3.95 3.89
N GLU A 233 4.70 -4.48 4.90
CA GLU A 233 4.83 -3.88 6.24
C GLU A 233 5.55 -2.53 6.19
N LYS A 234 6.61 -2.45 5.38
CA LYS A 234 7.32 -1.19 5.14
C LYS A 234 6.41 -0.19 4.43
N ALA A 235 5.70 -0.59 3.38
CA ALA A 235 4.75 0.26 2.68
C ALA A 235 3.60 0.72 3.61
N PHE A 236 3.08 -0.18 4.45
CA PHE A 236 2.07 0.14 5.45
C PHE A 236 2.57 1.23 6.41
N MET A 237 3.76 1.04 7.01
CA MET A 237 4.33 2.00 7.95
C MET A 237 4.62 3.35 7.30
N VAL A 238 5.14 3.33 6.07
CA VAL A 238 5.42 4.55 5.30
C VAL A 238 4.15 5.36 5.10
N PHE A 239 3.08 4.75 4.56
CA PHE A 239 1.84 5.49 4.31
C PHE A 239 1.10 5.87 5.60
N LEU A 240 1.22 5.08 6.66
CA LEU A 240 0.67 5.42 7.97
C LEU A 240 1.36 6.67 8.54
N CYS A 241 2.70 6.68 8.58
CA CYS A 241 3.47 7.80 9.11
C CYS A 241 3.42 9.05 8.22
N ASP A 242 3.35 8.86 6.90
CA ASP A 242 3.22 9.97 5.95
C ASP A 242 1.84 10.61 5.99
N GLY A 243 0.80 9.81 6.18
CA GLY A 243 -0.59 10.27 6.27
C GLY A 243 -0.93 10.99 7.57
N TYR A 244 -0.19 10.74 8.66
CA TYR A 244 -0.46 11.37 9.94
C TYR A 244 -0.14 12.87 9.92
N ALA A 245 -1.08 13.67 10.40
CA ALA A 245 -0.90 15.12 10.57
C ALA A 245 -1.62 15.61 11.82
N GLU A 246 -1.03 16.64 12.44
CA GLU A 246 -1.60 17.45 13.51
C GLU A 246 -1.99 18.81 12.90
N LEU A 247 -3.28 19.07 12.77
CA LEU A 247 -3.78 20.28 12.14
C LEU A 247 -4.46 21.18 13.17
N PRO A 248 -4.28 22.51 13.12
CA PRO A 248 -5.02 23.42 13.97
C PRO A 248 -6.51 23.37 13.60
N TYR A 249 -7.37 23.26 14.61
CA TYR A 249 -8.81 23.26 14.44
C TYR A 249 -9.47 24.03 15.59
N HIS A 250 -9.97 25.23 15.31
CA HIS A 250 -10.45 26.18 16.32
C HIS A 250 -9.37 26.47 17.38
N ASN A 251 -9.62 26.12 18.65
CA ASN A 251 -8.69 26.31 19.76
C ASN A 251 -7.96 25.01 20.17
N ASP A 252 -8.04 23.95 19.33
CA ASP A 252 -7.52 22.62 19.63
C ASP A 252 -6.68 22.08 18.47
N ILE A 253 -6.08 20.92 18.65
CA ILE A 253 -5.31 20.19 17.64
C ILE A 253 -6.13 19.00 17.16
N ARG A 254 -6.33 18.93 15.86
CA ARG A 254 -6.97 17.82 15.18
C ARG A 254 -5.91 16.82 14.70
N GLU A 255 -5.92 15.62 15.24
CA GLU A 255 -5.11 14.50 14.77
C GLU A 255 -5.85 13.79 13.62
N VAL A 256 -5.16 13.57 12.48
CA VAL A 256 -5.80 13.05 11.28
C VAL A 256 -4.87 12.13 10.49
N PHE A 257 -5.41 11.05 9.92
CA PHE A 257 -4.73 10.28 8.88
C PHE A 257 -5.24 10.69 7.50
N ARG A 258 -4.39 11.31 6.69
CA ARG A 258 -4.67 11.78 5.33
C ARG A 258 -4.23 10.74 4.32
N PHE A 259 -4.95 9.64 4.22
CA PHE A 259 -4.67 8.62 3.23
C PHE A 259 -5.19 9.03 1.85
N HIS A 260 -4.44 8.66 0.83
CA HIS A 260 -4.96 8.68 -0.53
C HIS A 260 -6.27 7.87 -0.61
N ARG A 261 -7.27 8.36 -1.34
CA ARG A 261 -8.63 7.78 -1.40
C ARG A 261 -8.64 6.29 -1.73
N LYS A 262 -7.72 5.84 -2.61
CA LYS A 262 -7.58 4.41 -2.95
C LYS A 262 -7.00 3.58 -1.81
N LEU A 263 -6.12 4.15 -0.97
CA LEU A 263 -5.51 3.43 0.15
C LEU A 263 -6.38 3.44 1.40
N ALA A 264 -7.18 4.49 1.65
CA ALA A 264 -8.01 4.62 2.85
C ALA A 264 -8.78 3.31 3.14
N PRO A 265 -8.77 2.79 4.39
CA PRO A 265 -9.45 1.55 4.74
C PRO A 265 -10.94 1.61 4.45
N TYR A 266 -11.59 2.66 4.90
CA TYR A 266 -12.97 2.99 4.60
C TYR A 266 -13.00 4.25 3.73
N LYS A 267 -13.83 4.25 2.68
CA LYS A 267 -13.94 5.39 1.75
C LYS A 267 -14.95 6.42 2.25
N ILE A 268 -15.94 5.95 3.01
CA ILE A 268 -16.99 6.79 3.56
C ILE A 268 -17.47 6.27 4.90
N MET A 269 -17.83 7.19 5.79
CA MET A 269 -18.48 6.94 7.06
C MET A 269 -19.74 7.82 7.17
N PHE A 270 -20.71 7.41 7.97
CA PHE A 270 -21.89 8.21 8.29
C PHE A 270 -21.76 8.86 9.66
N ALA A 271 -22.20 10.11 9.77
CA ALA A 271 -22.31 10.85 11.01
C ALA A 271 -23.69 11.53 11.08
N ALA A 272 -24.19 11.76 12.29
CA ALA A 272 -25.44 12.48 12.50
C ALA A 272 -25.38 13.26 13.82
N PRO A 273 -26.01 14.45 13.91
CA PRO A 273 -26.12 15.18 15.17
C PRO A 273 -26.94 14.39 16.20
N LEU A 274 -26.73 14.72 17.47
CA LEU A 274 -27.54 14.17 18.54
C LEU A 274 -29.05 14.41 18.27
N SER A 275 -29.83 13.35 18.36
CA SER A 275 -31.27 13.37 18.06
C SER A 275 -32.05 12.59 19.10
N ASN A 276 -33.37 12.84 19.19
CA ASN A 276 -34.23 12.01 20.01
C ASN A 276 -34.28 10.56 19.51
N ALA A 277 -34.69 9.61 20.35
CA ALA A 277 -34.59 8.18 20.06
C ALA A 277 -35.26 7.78 18.73
N LYS A 278 -36.43 8.33 18.41
CA LYS A 278 -37.15 8.01 17.16
C LYS A 278 -36.39 8.48 15.93
N LYS A 279 -35.94 9.73 15.89
CA LYS A 279 -35.20 10.28 14.76
C LYS A 279 -33.80 9.62 14.63
N ALA A 280 -33.16 9.30 15.76
CA ALA A 280 -31.89 8.55 15.76
C ALA A 280 -32.04 7.17 15.10
N ASP A 281 -33.14 6.45 15.32
CA ASP A 281 -33.43 5.18 14.69
C ASP A 281 -33.72 5.34 13.19
N GLU A 282 -34.46 6.36 12.77
CA GLU A 282 -34.72 6.67 11.36
C GLU A 282 -33.40 7.00 10.61
N LEU A 283 -32.55 7.87 11.19
CA LEU A 283 -31.25 8.21 10.63
C LEU A 283 -30.33 6.97 10.54
N LYS A 284 -30.36 6.09 11.55
CA LYS A 284 -29.62 4.83 11.53
C LYS A 284 -30.10 3.90 10.42
N GLN A 285 -31.40 3.73 10.24
CA GLN A 285 -31.96 2.92 9.16
C GLN A 285 -31.56 3.48 7.78
N LEU A 286 -31.61 4.81 7.60
CA LEU A 286 -31.13 5.45 6.37
C LEU A 286 -29.65 5.22 6.15
N SER A 287 -28.79 5.34 7.18
CA SER A 287 -27.35 5.06 7.06
C SER A 287 -27.05 3.61 6.67
N VAL A 288 -27.82 2.65 7.19
CA VAL A 288 -27.71 1.23 6.82
C VAL A 288 -28.11 1.03 5.36
N TYR A 289 -29.21 1.61 4.92
CA TYR A 289 -29.68 1.54 3.53
C TYR A 289 -28.64 2.11 2.55
N LEU A 290 -28.16 3.33 2.79
CA LEU A 290 -27.14 3.96 1.95
C LEU A 290 -25.81 3.21 1.99
N GLY A 291 -25.41 2.73 3.17
CA GLY A 291 -24.20 1.93 3.33
C GLY A 291 -24.26 0.59 2.59
N GLN A 292 -25.43 -0.05 2.53
CA GLN A 292 -25.61 -1.26 1.72
C GLN A 292 -25.51 -0.97 0.22
N SER A 293 -26.07 0.16 -0.25
CA SER A 293 -25.94 0.58 -1.64
C SER A 293 -24.48 0.81 -2.03
N LEU A 294 -23.72 1.55 -1.21
CA LEU A 294 -22.29 1.79 -1.41
C LEU A 294 -21.47 0.48 -1.42
N LYS A 295 -21.74 -0.44 -0.48
CA LYS A 295 -21.05 -1.74 -0.42
C LYS A 295 -21.33 -2.61 -1.65
N LYS A 296 -22.55 -2.59 -2.19
CA LYS A 296 -22.90 -3.27 -3.45
C LYS A 296 -22.11 -2.74 -4.64
N SER A 297 -21.75 -1.46 -4.63
CA SER A 297 -20.86 -0.84 -5.63
C SER A 297 -19.36 -1.03 -5.33
N GLY A 298 -18.99 -1.84 -4.34
CA GLY A 298 -17.60 -2.11 -3.99
C GLY A 298 -16.92 -1.01 -3.16
N VAL A 299 -17.68 -0.04 -2.63
CA VAL A 299 -17.15 1.04 -1.78
C VAL A 299 -17.12 0.59 -0.33
N SER A 300 -15.91 0.50 0.26
CA SER A 300 -15.75 0.18 1.69
C SER A 300 -16.35 1.29 2.56
N THR A 301 -17.37 0.92 3.35
CA THR A 301 -18.19 1.85 4.11
C THR A 301 -18.24 1.44 5.58
N LEU A 302 -18.03 2.40 6.49
CA LEU A 302 -18.17 2.20 7.92
C LEU A 302 -19.51 2.78 8.40
N ILE A 303 -20.31 1.95 9.06
CA ILE A 303 -21.57 2.35 9.70
C ILE A 303 -21.33 2.33 11.21
N SER A 304 -21.30 3.52 11.83
CA SER A 304 -21.09 3.64 13.28
C SER A 304 -22.30 3.14 14.07
N PRO A 305 -22.11 2.28 15.09
CA PRO A 305 -23.18 1.88 15.97
C PRO A 305 -23.68 3.04 16.87
N ASN A 306 -22.86 4.09 16.99
CA ASN A 306 -23.11 5.26 17.82
C ASN A 306 -23.63 6.47 17.02
N LEU A 307 -24.13 6.25 15.81
CA LEU A 307 -24.72 7.28 14.98
C LEU A 307 -25.85 7.99 15.79
N ALA A 308 -25.83 9.32 15.78
CA ALA A 308 -26.75 10.19 16.54
C ALA A 308 -26.75 10.01 18.08
N LYS A 309 -25.81 9.24 18.65
CA LYS A 309 -25.65 9.03 20.12
C LYS A 309 -24.46 9.77 20.71
N LYS A 310 -23.49 10.19 19.85
CA LYS A 310 -22.34 11.03 20.21
C LYS A 310 -22.49 12.41 19.55
N SER A 311 -21.77 13.41 20.07
CA SER A 311 -21.69 14.70 19.37
C SER A 311 -21.12 14.52 17.96
N LEU A 312 -21.49 15.41 17.05
CA LEU A 312 -21.01 15.38 15.66
C LEU A 312 -19.50 15.53 15.60
N GLU A 313 -18.92 16.41 16.45
CA GLU A 313 -17.49 16.62 16.58
C GLU A 313 -16.75 15.33 16.98
N SER A 314 -17.27 14.59 17.97
CA SER A 314 -16.68 13.29 18.36
C SER A 314 -16.71 12.27 17.22
N GLN A 315 -17.76 12.27 16.39
CA GLN A 315 -17.85 11.41 15.22
C GLN A 315 -16.85 11.85 14.12
N PHE A 316 -16.58 13.15 13.98
CA PHE A 316 -15.54 13.65 13.08
C PHE A 316 -14.14 13.27 13.54
N VAL A 317 -13.85 13.34 14.84
CA VAL A 317 -12.58 12.84 15.39
C VAL A 317 -12.39 11.35 15.08
N ASP A 318 -13.40 10.52 15.27
CA ASP A 318 -13.35 9.10 14.91
C ASP A 318 -13.08 8.92 13.41
N SER A 319 -13.74 9.69 12.54
CA SER A 319 -13.54 9.67 11.07
C SER A 319 -12.12 10.09 10.67
N ASP A 320 -11.60 11.14 11.30
CA ASP A 320 -10.28 11.71 11.03
C ASP A 320 -9.15 10.74 11.45
N CYS A 321 -9.27 10.14 12.64
CA CYS A 321 -8.33 9.12 13.13
C CYS A 321 -8.41 7.80 12.35
N LEU A 322 -9.57 7.47 11.77
CA LEU A 322 -9.75 6.35 10.83
C LEU A 322 -9.33 6.70 9.40
N GLY A 323 -8.87 7.92 9.13
CA GLY A 323 -8.45 8.34 7.81
C GLY A 323 -9.52 8.17 6.73
N VAL A 324 -10.80 8.37 7.08
CA VAL A 324 -11.93 8.23 6.16
C VAL A 324 -12.05 9.48 5.30
N PRO A 325 -11.85 9.41 3.97
CA PRO A 325 -11.82 10.59 3.10
C PRO A 325 -13.12 11.40 3.12
N TYR A 326 -14.25 10.73 3.27
CA TYR A 326 -15.57 11.35 3.21
C TYR A 326 -16.47 10.95 4.38
N THR A 327 -17.13 11.92 5.01
CA THR A 327 -18.13 11.68 6.04
C THR A 327 -19.47 12.22 5.57
N ALA A 328 -20.45 11.32 5.37
CA ALA A 328 -21.83 11.69 5.03
C ALA A 328 -22.58 12.09 6.30
N VAL A 329 -22.90 13.36 6.41
CA VAL A 329 -23.64 13.93 7.55
C VAL A 329 -25.14 13.86 7.28
N LEU A 330 -25.83 13.02 8.03
CA LEU A 330 -27.27 12.84 7.96
C LEU A 330 -27.94 13.70 9.05
N ASN A 331 -28.99 14.39 8.70
CA ASN A 331 -29.75 15.22 9.65
C ASN A 331 -31.26 15.11 9.38
N GLU A 332 -32.06 15.87 10.12
CA GLU A 332 -33.51 15.86 9.95
C GLU A 332 -33.93 16.30 8.55
N THR A 333 -33.27 17.29 7.98
CA THR A 333 -33.54 17.73 6.59
C THR A 333 -33.24 16.66 5.57
N THR A 334 -32.30 15.73 5.88
CA THR A 334 -32.01 14.57 5.02
C THR A 334 -33.21 13.62 4.97
N LEU A 335 -33.94 13.45 6.10
CA LEU A 335 -35.18 12.64 6.15
C LEU A 335 -36.31 13.28 5.38
N GLU A 336 -36.39 14.62 5.37
CA GLU A 336 -37.48 15.38 4.74
C GLU A 336 -37.29 15.53 3.22
N ASN A 337 -36.12 15.93 2.77
CA ASN A 337 -35.85 16.31 1.38
C ASN A 337 -34.75 15.51 0.67
N GLY A 338 -34.15 14.53 1.37
CA GLY A 338 -33.10 13.68 0.80
C GLY A 338 -31.73 14.36 0.65
N ILE A 339 -31.49 15.54 1.21
CA ILE A 339 -30.22 16.25 1.09
C ILE A 339 -29.35 15.97 2.31
N LEU A 340 -28.13 15.45 2.06
CA LEU A 340 -27.09 15.22 3.08
C LEU A 340 -25.89 16.15 2.86
N GLY A 341 -25.06 16.34 3.89
CA GLY A 341 -23.77 16.98 3.79
C GLY A 341 -22.68 15.94 3.56
N LEU A 342 -21.83 16.10 2.54
CA LEU A 342 -20.64 15.27 2.37
C LEU A 342 -19.40 16.07 2.80
N ARG A 343 -18.87 15.77 3.98
CA ARG A 343 -17.67 16.41 4.52
C ARG A 343 -16.42 15.74 3.95
N SER A 344 -15.50 16.54 3.41
CA SER A 344 -14.17 16.08 3.01
C SER A 344 -13.20 16.17 4.20
N ILE A 345 -12.38 15.13 4.40
CA ILE A 345 -11.32 15.13 5.43
C ILE A 345 -10.24 16.19 5.15
N GLU A 346 -9.97 16.47 3.88
CA GLU A 346 -8.91 17.41 3.46
C GLU A 346 -9.27 18.87 3.80
N THR A 347 -10.47 19.28 3.45
CA THR A 347 -10.91 20.68 3.57
C THR A 347 -11.78 20.95 4.78
N THR A 348 -12.32 19.91 5.41
CA THR A 348 -13.40 19.97 6.44
C THR A 348 -14.69 20.61 5.97
N LEU A 349 -14.80 20.99 4.70
CA LEU A 349 -15.99 21.59 4.10
C LEU A 349 -17.01 20.50 3.75
N GLU A 350 -18.30 20.90 3.81
CA GLU A 350 -19.42 20.06 3.44
C GLU A 350 -20.03 20.49 2.09
N GLU A 351 -20.17 19.52 1.19
CA GLU A 351 -20.93 19.67 -0.05
C GLU A 351 -22.35 19.09 0.16
N LYS A 352 -23.38 19.75 -0.39
CA LYS A 352 -24.76 19.27 -0.34
C LYS A 352 -25.03 18.30 -1.47
N ILE A 353 -25.43 17.08 -1.14
CA ILE A 353 -25.68 16.01 -2.11
C ILE A 353 -27.02 15.36 -1.81
N HIS A 354 -27.79 15.04 -2.86
CA HIS A 354 -28.99 14.24 -2.72
C HIS A 354 -28.63 12.76 -2.51
N VAL A 355 -29.32 12.06 -1.60
CA VAL A 355 -29.07 10.66 -1.23
C VAL A 355 -29.04 9.72 -2.45
N ALA A 356 -29.86 9.96 -3.47
CA ALA A 356 -29.90 9.16 -4.70
C ALA A 356 -28.59 9.23 -5.51
N ASN A 357 -27.84 10.32 -5.38
CA ASN A 357 -26.59 10.54 -6.14
C ASN A 357 -25.34 10.16 -5.33
N LEU A 358 -25.47 9.83 -4.04
CA LEU A 358 -24.34 9.59 -3.16
C LEU A 358 -23.41 8.50 -3.70
N THR A 359 -23.96 7.36 -4.10
CA THR A 359 -23.17 6.21 -4.56
C THR A 359 -22.36 6.56 -5.81
N SER A 360 -23.00 7.09 -6.84
CA SER A 360 -22.31 7.48 -8.09
C SER A 360 -21.29 8.60 -7.88
N HIS A 361 -21.60 9.54 -7.00
CA HIS A 361 -20.66 10.63 -6.67
C HIS A 361 -19.41 10.11 -5.96
N ILE A 362 -19.54 9.25 -4.96
CA ILE A 362 -18.40 8.64 -4.26
C ILE A 362 -17.56 7.75 -5.20
N GLU A 363 -18.20 6.98 -6.08
CA GLU A 363 -17.46 6.20 -7.08
C GLU A 363 -16.60 7.08 -7.98
N LEU A 364 -17.15 8.20 -8.48
CA LEU A 364 -16.40 9.17 -9.29
C LEU A 364 -15.23 9.78 -8.52
N LEU A 365 -15.44 10.17 -7.26
CA LEU A 365 -14.40 10.72 -6.42
C LEU A 365 -13.25 9.73 -6.16
N ILE A 366 -13.53 8.43 -6.08
CA ILE A 366 -12.50 7.39 -5.88
C ILE A 366 -11.78 7.07 -7.20
N LYS A 367 -12.50 7.01 -8.33
CA LYS A 367 -11.95 6.64 -9.64
C LYS A 367 -11.06 7.72 -10.26
N ASN A 368 -11.43 8.99 -10.10
CA ASN A 368 -10.79 10.13 -10.76
C ASN A 368 -9.53 10.65 -10.03
N TYR A 369 -8.91 9.83 -9.18
CA TYR A 369 -7.71 10.22 -8.43
C TYR A 369 -6.56 9.23 -8.62
#